data_416a4c85fd0bd511ddfd8b7390329689
#
_entry.id   416a4c85fd0bd511ddfd8b7390329689
#
_cell.length_a   1.000
_cell.length_b   1.000
_cell.length_c   1.000
_cell.angle_alpha   90.00
_cell.angle_beta   90.00
_cell.angle_gamma   90.00
#
_symmetry.space_group_name_H-M   'P 1'
#
loop_
_entity.id
_entity.type
_entity.pdbx_description
1 polymer ?
#
loop_
_entity_poly.entity_id
_entity_poly.type
_entity_poly.pdbx_seq_one_letter_code
_entity_poly.pdbx_strand_id
1 'polypeptide(L)'
;MRMKNLLLTLTLALITSFTFADSILLEGFEYANHDLEKPIGWTCDDDSWLCGYLEKDHNRMPHTGNWYAFSNTEDSWMYMPLYLIPSINYRFTCWAISDGDFQLEFWAGKEPQPDQMHTLLLSEAVGNGVYQKISSYVENIPEDCEYIAIHAIAGQGSTHLTIDDIEFDMVLQYDFEAEPITGDTTMYPGSQAIFHFQVHNTGYDPLDVSAHPSTEYFTNFSCYVNGVNGMTFPLQPDETVEATMYATLKPEVEPGSVTWLDVMMTIPCGCNTAMVTFWVTPLDITQVAESHQDISIFPNPASDFVTIEAEGLQTVLLTDMNGKALSSYAAKGNSMRIDVSGLKAGVYLIAVKTRSTSSFVKSILKM
;
A
#
# COMPACT_ATOMS: atom_id res chain seq x y z
N MET A 1 -18.19 40.93 33.04
CA MET A 1 -18.86 40.09 32.02
C MET A 1 -17.85 39.05 31.57
N ARG A 2 -17.99 37.81 32.04
CA ARG A 2 -16.98 36.76 31.84
C ARG A 2 -17.31 36.00 30.57
N MET A 3 -16.40 36.06 29.56
CA MET A 3 -16.43 35.16 28.43
C MET A 3 -16.03 33.74 28.88
N LYS A 4 -16.93 32.81 28.71
CA LYS A 4 -16.67 31.38 28.94
C LYS A 4 -16.00 30.84 27.69
N ASN A 5 -14.74 30.43 27.80
CA ASN A 5 -14.04 29.65 26.78
C ASN A 5 -14.72 28.27 26.68
N LEU A 6 -15.36 28.03 25.56
CA LEU A 6 -15.86 26.70 25.20
C LEU A 6 -14.68 25.90 24.67
N LEU A 7 -14.13 25.04 25.50
CA LEU A 7 -13.12 24.07 25.10
C LEU A 7 -13.83 22.96 24.32
N LEU A 8 -13.73 23.01 22.99
CA LEU A 8 -14.19 21.92 22.13
C LEU A 8 -13.16 20.79 22.22
N THR A 9 -13.41 19.81 23.07
CA THR A 9 -12.66 18.56 23.09
C THR A 9 -13.05 17.75 21.86
N LEU A 10 -12.18 17.78 20.85
CA LEU A 10 -12.26 16.89 19.70
C LEU A 10 -11.90 15.48 20.21
N THR A 11 -12.90 14.67 20.53
CA THR A 11 -12.71 13.25 20.75
C THR A 11 -12.47 12.62 19.37
N LEU A 12 -11.20 12.43 19.04
CA LEU A 12 -10.77 11.59 17.92
C LEU A 12 -11.17 10.15 18.31
N ALA A 13 -12.33 9.71 17.85
CA ALA A 13 -12.66 8.30 17.88
C ALA A 13 -11.70 7.61 16.90
N LEU A 14 -10.59 7.07 17.42
CA LEU A 14 -9.86 6.02 16.74
C LEU A 14 -10.84 4.85 16.61
N ILE A 15 -11.47 4.72 15.47
CA ILE A 15 -12.04 3.45 15.04
C ILE A 15 -10.82 2.63 14.66
N THR A 16 -10.23 1.95 15.64
CA THR A 16 -9.35 0.82 15.35
C THR A 16 -10.26 -0.20 14.67
N SER A 17 -10.10 -0.37 13.37
CA SER A 17 -10.52 -1.59 12.71
C SER A 17 -9.85 -2.72 13.49
N PHE A 18 -10.61 -3.50 14.23
CA PHE A 18 -10.12 -4.74 14.80
C PHE A 18 -9.91 -5.66 13.60
N THR A 19 -8.69 -5.70 13.10
CA THR A 19 -8.24 -6.80 12.27
C THR A 19 -8.18 -8.01 13.17
N PHE A 20 -9.06 -8.98 12.98
CA PHE A 20 -9.03 -10.26 13.67
C PHE A 20 -8.01 -11.21 13.05
N ALA A 21 -6.87 -10.70 12.63
CA ALA A 21 -5.67 -11.48 12.40
C ALA A 21 -4.79 -11.32 13.64
N ASP A 22 -5.23 -11.88 14.77
CA ASP A 22 -4.36 -11.96 15.92
C ASP A 22 -3.39 -13.12 15.68
N SER A 23 -2.12 -12.80 15.46
CA SER A 23 -1.05 -13.78 15.43
C SER A 23 -1.00 -14.50 16.78
N ILE A 24 -1.24 -15.81 16.77
CA ILE A 24 -1.13 -16.65 17.96
C ILE A 24 0.31 -17.11 18.20
N LEU A 25 1.14 -17.03 17.18
CA LEU A 25 2.57 -17.24 17.22
C LEU A 25 3.25 -16.27 16.26
N LEU A 26 4.25 -15.56 16.77
CA LEU A 26 5.19 -14.75 16.00
C LEU A 26 6.59 -15.09 16.51
N GLU A 27 7.40 -15.77 15.70
CA GLU A 27 8.71 -16.28 16.11
C GLU A 27 9.79 -15.90 15.08
N GLY A 28 10.60 -14.92 15.42
CA GLY A 28 11.79 -14.48 14.67
C GLY A 28 13.09 -14.85 15.40
N PHE A 29 13.02 -15.72 16.41
CA PHE A 29 14.16 -16.19 17.21
C PHE A 29 14.96 -15.10 17.94
N GLU A 30 14.44 -13.87 17.98
CA GLU A 30 15.11 -12.70 18.56
C GLU A 30 15.30 -12.77 20.09
N TYR A 31 14.73 -13.77 20.76
CA TYR A 31 14.91 -14.05 22.18
C TYR A 31 16.11 -14.95 22.50
N ALA A 32 16.80 -15.47 21.47
CA ALA A 32 18.03 -16.23 21.67
C ALA A 32 19.09 -15.38 22.38
N ASN A 33 19.78 -15.95 23.37
CA ASN A 33 20.79 -15.25 24.16
C ASN A 33 22.22 -15.57 23.69
N HIS A 34 22.42 -16.75 23.14
CA HIS A 34 23.72 -17.21 22.69
C HIS A 34 23.63 -17.90 21.33
N ASP A 35 24.62 -17.61 20.50
CA ASP A 35 24.83 -18.29 19.25
C ASP A 35 25.02 -19.81 19.46
N LEU A 36 24.39 -20.60 18.59
CA LEU A 36 24.37 -22.07 18.66
C LEU A 36 23.63 -22.67 19.88
N GLU A 37 22.71 -21.92 20.48
CA GLU A 37 21.78 -22.51 21.46
C GLU A 37 20.50 -23.01 20.77
N LYS A 38 19.75 -23.85 21.45
CA LYS A 38 18.45 -24.33 20.98
C LYS A 38 17.44 -23.16 20.95
N PRO A 39 16.53 -23.15 19.98
CA PRO A 39 15.48 -22.12 19.96
C PRO A 39 14.65 -22.11 21.25
N ILE A 40 14.55 -20.94 21.87
CA ILE A 40 13.82 -20.78 23.14
C ILE A 40 12.34 -21.08 22.94
N GLY A 41 11.76 -21.91 23.81
CA GLY A 41 10.35 -22.33 23.70
C GLY A 41 10.14 -23.55 22.80
N TRP A 42 11.14 -23.95 22.04
CA TRP A 42 11.10 -25.14 21.19
C TRP A 42 11.84 -26.33 21.84
N THR A 43 11.32 -27.49 21.61
CA THR A 43 11.98 -28.76 21.95
C THR A 43 12.50 -29.39 20.66
N CYS A 44 13.75 -29.79 20.60
CA CYS A 44 14.35 -30.47 19.45
C CYS A 44 15.13 -31.69 19.89
N ASP A 45 15.16 -32.67 19.01
CA ASP A 45 15.96 -33.87 19.20
C ASP A 45 17.45 -33.50 19.06
N ASP A 46 18.24 -33.84 20.08
CA ASP A 46 19.66 -33.49 20.16
C ASP A 46 19.94 -32.01 19.82
N ASP A 47 21.02 -31.73 19.10
CA ASP A 47 21.36 -30.39 18.60
C ASP A 47 21.04 -30.23 17.11
N SER A 48 19.95 -30.85 16.66
CA SER A 48 19.52 -30.82 15.25
C SER A 48 19.05 -29.44 14.78
N TRP A 49 18.49 -28.66 15.69
CA TRP A 49 18.09 -27.25 15.46
C TRP A 49 18.79 -26.31 16.44
N LEU A 50 19.40 -25.26 15.90
CA LEU A 50 20.14 -24.25 16.65
C LEU A 50 19.78 -22.86 16.15
N CYS A 51 19.93 -21.83 17.02
CA CYS A 51 19.87 -20.44 16.63
C CYS A 51 21.22 -19.94 16.13
N GLY A 52 21.21 -19.15 15.07
CA GLY A 52 22.37 -18.43 14.57
C GLY A 52 22.20 -16.93 14.74
N TYR A 53 23.32 -16.23 14.97
CA TYR A 53 23.39 -14.79 15.11
C TYR A 53 24.07 -14.14 13.91
N LEU A 54 23.52 -13.04 13.40
CA LEU A 54 23.98 -12.31 12.22
C LEU A 54 25.47 -12.01 12.20
N GLU A 55 26.06 -11.62 13.35
CA GLU A 55 27.50 -11.29 13.44
C GLU A 55 28.42 -12.51 13.46
N LYS A 56 27.86 -13.71 13.51
CA LYS A 56 28.62 -14.97 13.46
C LYS A 56 28.60 -15.50 12.03
N ASP A 57 29.76 -15.75 11.49
CA ASP A 57 29.90 -16.25 10.13
C ASP A 57 29.57 -17.75 10.05
N HIS A 58 28.28 -18.06 10.00
CA HIS A 58 27.78 -19.42 9.72
C HIS A 58 27.45 -19.62 8.24
N ASN A 59 27.84 -18.69 7.37
CA ASN A 59 27.49 -18.66 5.96
C ASN A 59 25.97 -18.53 5.73
N ARG A 60 25.26 -17.89 6.67
CA ARG A 60 23.82 -17.68 6.70
C ARG A 60 23.50 -16.30 7.26
N MET A 61 22.34 -15.81 6.93
CA MET A 61 21.82 -14.53 7.42
C MET A 61 20.36 -14.69 7.82
N PRO A 62 19.85 -13.93 8.81
CA PRO A 62 18.43 -13.87 9.10
C PRO A 62 17.66 -13.28 7.92
N HIS A 63 16.37 -13.58 7.81
CA HIS A 63 15.48 -12.91 6.90
C HIS A 63 15.18 -11.49 7.43
N THR A 64 14.83 -11.38 8.71
CA THR A 64 14.73 -10.10 9.42
C THR A 64 15.50 -10.15 10.73
N GLY A 65 15.63 -9.00 11.42
CA GLY A 65 16.27 -8.95 12.73
C GLY A 65 17.74 -9.36 12.72
N ASN A 66 18.14 -10.08 13.79
CA ASN A 66 19.52 -10.52 14.01
C ASN A 66 19.67 -12.03 14.22
N TRP A 67 18.58 -12.73 14.45
CA TRP A 67 18.59 -14.15 14.77
C TRP A 67 17.78 -14.97 13.75
N TYR A 68 18.07 -16.24 13.66
CA TYR A 68 17.38 -17.22 12.83
C TYR A 68 17.54 -18.60 13.42
N ALA A 69 16.69 -19.56 13.08
CA ALA A 69 16.91 -20.97 13.40
C ALA A 69 17.42 -21.73 12.18
N PHE A 70 18.23 -22.74 12.41
CA PHE A 70 18.72 -23.60 11.34
C PHE A 70 18.85 -25.06 11.76
N SER A 71 18.61 -25.93 10.80
CA SER A 71 18.95 -27.34 10.89
C SER A 71 20.21 -27.63 10.08
N ASN A 72 21.08 -28.50 10.59
CA ASN A 72 22.30 -29.00 9.94
C ASN A 72 22.36 -30.53 9.93
N THR A 73 21.22 -31.19 10.02
CA THR A 73 21.07 -32.63 9.95
C THR A 73 20.14 -33.00 8.80
N GLU A 74 20.27 -34.24 8.27
CA GLU A 74 19.50 -34.73 7.14
C GLU A 74 18.01 -34.92 7.45
N ASP A 75 17.68 -35.17 8.72
CA ASP A 75 16.32 -35.37 9.23
C ASP A 75 16.24 -34.76 10.63
N SER A 76 15.39 -33.77 10.79
CA SER A 76 15.36 -32.99 12.03
C SER A 76 14.00 -32.49 12.38
N TRP A 77 13.64 -32.60 13.64
CA TRP A 77 12.39 -32.16 14.20
C TRP A 77 12.61 -31.10 15.28
N MET A 78 11.75 -30.07 15.29
CA MET A 78 11.58 -29.19 16.45
C MET A 78 10.09 -29.00 16.74
N TYR A 79 9.73 -28.92 18.01
CA TYR A 79 8.37 -28.95 18.51
C TYR A 79 8.13 -27.73 19.41
N MET A 80 6.95 -27.12 19.28
CA MET A 80 6.49 -26.06 20.16
C MET A 80 5.13 -26.42 20.73
N PRO A 81 4.88 -26.26 22.04
CA PRO A 81 3.55 -26.39 22.61
C PRO A 81 2.69 -25.24 22.09
N LEU A 82 1.67 -25.56 21.32
CA LEU A 82 0.71 -24.60 20.77
C LEU A 82 -0.65 -25.28 20.65
N TYR A 83 -1.59 -24.82 21.47
CA TYR A 83 -2.95 -25.33 21.41
C TYR A 83 -3.74 -24.66 20.31
N LEU A 84 -4.09 -25.43 19.28
CA LEU A 84 -4.90 -24.99 18.15
C LEU A 84 -6.37 -25.34 18.40
N ILE A 85 -7.26 -24.39 18.19
CA ILE A 85 -8.70 -24.58 18.39
C ILE A 85 -9.26 -25.26 17.11
N PRO A 86 -9.88 -26.45 17.21
CA PRO A 86 -10.27 -27.27 16.06
C PRO A 86 -11.27 -26.61 15.10
N SER A 87 -12.07 -25.66 15.58
CA SER A 87 -13.09 -24.97 14.79
C SER A 87 -12.62 -23.68 14.15
N ILE A 88 -11.35 -23.34 14.30
CA ILE A 88 -10.74 -22.14 13.75
C ILE A 88 -9.80 -22.52 12.61
N ASN A 89 -9.80 -21.73 11.55
CA ASN A 89 -8.82 -21.86 10.48
C ASN A 89 -7.65 -20.93 10.77
N TYR A 90 -6.47 -21.36 10.32
CA TYR A 90 -5.24 -20.64 10.54
C TYR A 90 -4.50 -20.41 9.23
N ARG A 91 -3.70 -19.35 9.17
CA ARG A 91 -2.67 -19.16 8.17
C ARG A 91 -1.32 -19.37 8.83
N PHE A 92 -0.57 -20.30 8.30
CA PHE A 92 0.83 -20.50 8.64
C PHE A 92 1.71 -19.79 7.62
N THR A 93 2.72 -19.07 8.07
CA THR A 93 3.73 -18.43 7.23
C THR A 93 5.11 -18.62 7.86
N CYS A 94 6.13 -18.84 7.04
CA CYS A 94 7.54 -18.72 7.44
C CYS A 94 8.40 -18.29 6.25
N TRP A 95 9.61 -17.86 6.54
CA TRP A 95 10.63 -17.66 5.53
C TRP A 95 11.72 -18.72 5.67
N ALA A 96 12.08 -19.34 4.55
CA ALA A 96 13.06 -20.43 4.53
C ALA A 96 14.05 -20.25 3.39
N ILE A 97 15.30 -20.65 3.64
CA ILE A 97 16.39 -20.73 2.66
C ILE A 97 17.23 -21.97 2.94
N SER A 98 17.71 -22.61 1.88
CA SER A 98 18.56 -23.80 2.00
C SER A 98 19.79 -23.71 1.10
N ASP A 99 20.80 -24.53 1.38
CA ASP A 99 21.99 -24.72 0.53
C ASP A 99 21.80 -25.78 -0.55
N GLY A 100 20.64 -26.40 -0.61
CA GLY A 100 20.27 -27.43 -1.58
C GLY A 100 18.78 -27.72 -1.52
N ASP A 101 18.39 -28.92 -1.88
CA ASP A 101 16.98 -29.31 -1.87
C ASP A 101 16.59 -29.81 -0.48
N PHE A 102 15.62 -29.17 0.14
CA PHE A 102 14.98 -29.60 1.39
C PHE A 102 13.48 -29.74 1.19
N GLN A 103 12.90 -30.71 1.90
CA GLN A 103 11.45 -30.74 2.15
C GLN A 103 11.23 -30.18 3.55
N LEU A 104 10.43 -29.12 3.64
CA LEU A 104 9.99 -28.52 4.89
C LEU A 104 8.55 -28.90 5.13
N GLU A 105 8.30 -29.51 6.28
CA GLU A 105 6.97 -29.93 6.68
C GLU A 105 6.56 -29.28 7.99
N PHE A 106 5.28 -28.93 8.08
CA PHE A 106 4.64 -28.50 9.31
C PHE A 106 3.62 -29.52 9.73
N TRP A 107 3.65 -29.85 10.99
CA TRP A 107 2.79 -30.85 11.58
C TRP A 107 2.09 -30.34 12.82
N ALA A 108 0.92 -30.91 13.13
CA ALA A 108 0.28 -30.79 14.43
C ALA A 108 0.10 -32.18 15.04
N GLY A 109 0.18 -32.26 16.36
CA GLY A 109 0.06 -33.50 17.07
C GLY A 109 -0.07 -33.34 18.58
N LYS A 110 -0.06 -34.46 19.26
CA LYS A 110 -0.39 -34.54 20.68
C LYS A 110 0.82 -34.36 21.62
N GLU A 111 1.95 -34.89 21.25
CA GLU A 111 3.17 -34.90 22.06
C GLU A 111 4.38 -34.56 21.17
N PRO A 112 5.48 -33.99 21.73
CA PRO A 112 6.66 -33.57 20.98
C PRO A 112 7.55 -34.77 20.57
N GLN A 113 7.02 -35.63 19.73
CA GLN A 113 7.68 -36.84 19.19
C GLN A 113 7.19 -37.09 17.77
N PRO A 114 8.04 -37.60 16.85
CA PRO A 114 7.68 -37.79 15.44
C PRO A 114 6.45 -38.68 15.23
N ASP A 115 6.29 -39.74 15.99
CA ASP A 115 5.19 -40.70 15.90
C ASP A 115 3.86 -40.14 16.49
N GLN A 116 3.90 -39.04 17.19
CA GLN A 116 2.73 -38.35 17.76
C GLN A 116 2.31 -37.15 16.92
N MET A 117 3.05 -36.77 15.88
CA MET A 117 2.71 -35.79 14.88
C MET A 117 1.87 -36.48 13.79
N HIS A 118 0.55 -36.37 13.88
CA HIS A 118 -0.37 -37.15 13.03
C HIS A 118 -1.12 -36.33 11.99
N THR A 119 -1.01 -35.00 12.03
CA THR A 119 -1.68 -34.10 11.07
C THR A 119 -0.65 -33.26 10.34
N LEU A 120 -0.42 -33.58 9.07
CA LEU A 120 0.41 -32.77 8.18
C LEU A 120 -0.36 -31.49 7.80
N LEU A 121 0.19 -30.34 8.12
CA LEU A 121 -0.41 -29.03 7.84
C LEU A 121 0.12 -28.44 6.52
N LEU A 122 1.41 -28.66 6.24
CA LEU A 122 2.08 -28.15 5.06
C LEU A 122 3.27 -29.05 4.73
N SER A 123 3.55 -29.22 3.44
CA SER A 123 4.75 -29.91 2.94
C SER A 123 5.23 -29.21 1.67
N GLU A 124 6.35 -28.48 1.76
CA GLU A 124 6.87 -27.65 0.68
C GLU A 124 8.36 -27.88 0.44
N ALA A 125 8.75 -27.81 -0.84
CA ALA A 125 10.15 -27.89 -1.21
C ALA A 125 10.83 -26.54 -1.05
N VAL A 126 11.94 -26.50 -0.31
CA VAL A 126 12.77 -25.31 -0.15
C VAL A 126 13.98 -25.45 -1.08
N GLY A 127 14.07 -24.51 -2.03
CA GLY A 127 15.18 -24.43 -2.98
C GLY A 127 16.39 -23.67 -2.39
N ASN A 128 17.42 -23.51 -3.20
CA ASN A 128 18.67 -22.88 -2.79
C ASN A 128 18.77 -21.40 -3.16
N GLY A 129 19.51 -20.64 -2.36
CA GLY A 129 20.12 -19.37 -2.68
C GLY A 129 19.37 -18.10 -2.32
N VAL A 130 18.04 -18.14 -2.09
CA VAL A 130 17.26 -16.99 -1.65
C VAL A 130 16.16 -17.40 -0.68
N TYR A 131 15.80 -16.51 0.22
CA TYR A 131 14.66 -16.73 1.09
C TYR A 131 13.37 -16.83 0.29
N GLN A 132 12.58 -17.84 0.61
CA GLN A 132 11.26 -18.12 0.05
C GLN A 132 10.23 -17.96 1.15
N LYS A 133 9.16 -17.18 0.86
CA LYS A 133 7.98 -17.15 1.72
C LYS A 133 7.19 -18.43 1.50
N ILE A 134 6.98 -19.17 2.55
CA ILE A 134 6.17 -20.37 2.59
C ILE A 134 4.90 -20.04 3.36
N SER A 135 3.74 -20.27 2.78
CA SER A 135 2.46 -19.96 3.40
C SER A 135 1.42 -21.01 3.05
N SER A 136 0.61 -21.40 4.02
CA SER A 136 -0.52 -22.31 3.81
C SER A 136 -1.66 -21.98 4.76
N TYR A 137 -2.89 -22.23 4.28
CA TYR A 137 -4.06 -22.25 5.14
C TYR A 137 -4.23 -23.62 5.77
N VAL A 138 -4.56 -23.63 7.04
CA VAL A 138 -4.68 -24.82 7.88
C VAL A 138 -6.11 -24.91 8.39
N GLU A 139 -6.79 -25.96 8.00
CA GLU A 139 -8.18 -26.24 8.34
C GLU A 139 -8.33 -27.58 9.03
N ASN A 140 -9.45 -27.78 9.71
CA ASN A 140 -9.83 -29.07 10.28
C ASN A 140 -8.80 -29.68 11.24
N ILE A 141 -8.23 -28.87 12.11
CA ILE A 141 -7.30 -29.32 13.15
C ILE A 141 -8.02 -30.31 14.08
N PRO A 142 -7.45 -31.49 14.36
CA PRO A 142 -8.00 -32.43 15.36
C PRO A 142 -8.01 -31.85 16.78
N GLU A 143 -8.97 -32.30 17.60
CA GLU A 143 -9.15 -31.81 18.98
C GLU A 143 -7.96 -32.15 19.92
N ASP A 144 -7.13 -33.13 19.58
CA ASP A 144 -6.03 -33.61 20.42
C ASP A 144 -4.67 -33.00 20.04
N CYS A 145 -4.61 -31.99 19.19
CA CYS A 145 -3.37 -31.30 18.83
C CYS A 145 -3.00 -30.25 19.89
N GLU A 146 -1.91 -30.52 20.62
CA GLU A 146 -1.34 -29.65 21.64
C GLU A 146 0.04 -29.10 21.27
N TYR A 147 0.61 -29.59 20.16
CA TYR A 147 1.92 -29.20 19.63
C TYR A 147 1.85 -28.96 18.15
N ILE A 148 2.65 -28.00 17.70
CA ILE A 148 3.10 -27.90 16.31
C ILE A 148 4.54 -28.40 16.19
N ALA A 149 4.90 -28.88 15.02
CA ALA A 149 6.28 -29.29 14.74
C ALA A 149 6.73 -28.80 13.36
N ILE A 150 8.01 -28.53 13.28
CA ILE A 150 8.73 -28.28 12.04
C ILE A 150 9.64 -29.48 11.80
N HIS A 151 9.48 -30.07 10.63
CA HIS A 151 10.28 -31.20 10.17
C HIS A 151 11.06 -30.82 8.92
N ALA A 152 12.36 -30.90 8.98
CA ALA A 152 13.24 -30.64 7.86
C ALA A 152 13.85 -31.93 7.35
N ILE A 153 13.69 -32.21 6.06
CA ILE A 153 14.21 -33.42 5.40
C ILE A 153 15.14 -32.97 4.28
N ALA A 154 16.43 -33.28 4.41
CA ALA A 154 17.43 -32.92 3.42
C ALA A 154 17.37 -33.81 2.18
N GLY A 155 17.45 -33.21 1.01
CA GLY A 155 17.73 -33.89 -0.23
C GLY A 155 19.20 -34.32 -0.34
N GLN A 156 19.54 -35.06 -1.36
CA GLN A 156 20.90 -35.60 -1.53
C GLN A 156 21.96 -34.48 -1.64
N GLY A 157 22.87 -34.40 -0.72
CA GLY A 157 23.98 -33.46 -0.68
C GLY A 157 23.64 -32.10 -0.06
N SER A 158 22.43 -31.92 0.41
CA SER A 158 22.01 -30.74 1.17
C SER A 158 22.37 -30.88 2.63
N THR A 159 22.80 -29.79 3.26
CA THR A 159 23.30 -29.87 4.66
C THR A 159 22.69 -28.82 5.56
N HIS A 160 22.06 -27.79 5.00
CA HIS A 160 21.61 -26.65 5.77
C HIS A 160 20.26 -26.11 5.32
N LEU A 161 19.30 -26.06 6.23
CA LEU A 161 18.07 -25.30 6.11
C LEU A 161 18.07 -24.20 7.17
N THR A 162 17.73 -22.98 6.78
CA THR A 162 17.52 -21.86 7.69
C THR A 162 16.07 -21.42 7.58
N ILE A 163 15.45 -21.15 8.71
CA ILE A 163 14.08 -20.60 8.79
C ILE A 163 14.06 -19.39 9.69
N ASP A 164 13.12 -18.50 9.41
CA ASP A 164 12.92 -17.26 10.14
C ASP A 164 11.48 -16.77 9.99
N ASP A 165 11.09 -15.79 10.83
CA ASP A 165 9.79 -15.13 10.76
C ASP A 165 8.61 -16.11 10.63
N ILE A 166 8.50 -17.03 11.60
CA ILE A 166 7.37 -17.96 11.68
C ILE A 166 6.16 -17.22 12.23
N GLU A 167 5.06 -17.28 11.52
CA GLU A 167 3.81 -16.66 11.90
C GLU A 167 2.67 -17.68 11.82
N PHE A 168 1.81 -17.68 12.82
CA PHE A 168 0.62 -18.52 12.87
C PHE A 168 -0.56 -17.64 13.28
N ASP A 169 -1.43 -17.33 12.30
CA ASP A 169 -2.55 -16.41 12.46
C ASP A 169 -3.87 -17.13 12.47
N MET A 170 -4.80 -16.70 13.30
CA MET A 170 -6.20 -17.05 13.12
C MET A 170 -6.77 -16.28 11.93
N VAL A 171 -7.43 -16.98 11.01
CA VAL A 171 -8.00 -16.38 9.79
C VAL A 171 -9.48 -16.65 9.68
N LEU A 172 -10.22 -15.64 9.22
CA LEU A 172 -11.63 -15.78 8.89
C LEU A 172 -11.80 -16.31 7.46
N GLN A 173 -12.92 -16.95 7.19
CA GLN A 173 -13.24 -17.45 5.84
C GLN A 173 -13.28 -16.31 4.83
N TYR A 174 -13.97 -15.23 5.18
CA TYR A 174 -14.10 -14.04 4.37
C TYR A 174 -13.66 -12.83 5.19
N ASP A 175 -12.52 -12.28 4.86
CA ASP A 175 -11.97 -11.09 5.53
C ASP A 175 -11.13 -10.28 4.56
N PHE A 176 -11.04 -8.97 4.80
CA PHE A 176 -10.21 -8.09 4.00
C PHE A 176 -9.85 -6.82 4.74
N GLU A 177 -8.76 -6.22 4.34
CA GLU A 177 -8.27 -4.93 4.80
C GLU A 177 -8.22 -3.95 3.65
N ALA A 178 -8.36 -2.66 3.96
CA ALA A 178 -8.19 -1.61 2.98
C ALA A 178 -7.51 -0.40 3.61
N GLU A 179 -6.59 0.20 2.87
CA GLU A 179 -5.87 1.39 3.31
C GLU A 179 -5.67 2.40 2.18
N PRO A 180 -5.66 3.70 2.49
CA PRO A 180 -5.40 4.74 1.50
C PRO A 180 -3.91 4.76 1.14
N ILE A 181 -3.59 4.91 -0.17
CA ILE A 181 -2.22 5.08 -0.66
C ILE A 181 -1.94 6.56 -0.89
N THR A 182 -2.67 7.17 -1.82
CA THR A 182 -2.52 8.58 -2.20
C THR A 182 -3.85 9.13 -2.70
N GLY A 183 -3.97 10.47 -2.73
CA GLY A 183 -5.10 11.16 -3.33
C GLY A 183 -4.84 12.64 -3.48
N ASP A 184 -5.64 13.28 -4.31
CA ASP A 184 -5.64 14.74 -4.43
C ASP A 184 -6.04 15.38 -3.11
N THR A 185 -5.17 16.21 -2.53
CA THR A 185 -5.39 16.89 -1.25
C THR A 185 -5.92 18.31 -1.42
N THR A 186 -5.75 18.89 -2.62
CA THR A 186 -6.23 20.22 -2.98
C THR A 186 -6.74 20.22 -4.41
N MET A 187 -7.90 20.84 -4.67
CA MET A 187 -8.47 20.91 -6.00
C MET A 187 -9.50 22.04 -6.16
N TYR A 188 -9.82 22.38 -7.40
CA TYR A 188 -10.86 23.36 -7.67
C TYR A 188 -12.25 22.71 -7.68
N PRO A 189 -13.29 23.39 -7.16
CA PRO A 189 -14.67 22.97 -7.33
C PRO A 189 -15.00 22.72 -8.81
N GLY A 190 -15.69 21.61 -9.10
CA GLY A 190 -16.01 21.17 -10.45
C GLY A 190 -14.91 20.35 -11.15
N SER A 191 -13.72 20.19 -10.60
CA SER A 191 -12.67 19.36 -11.18
C SER A 191 -12.76 17.89 -10.72
N GLN A 192 -12.11 16.99 -11.48
CA GLN A 192 -12.02 15.58 -11.15
C GLN A 192 -10.81 15.32 -10.27
N ALA A 193 -11.01 14.56 -9.20
CA ALA A 193 -10.00 14.04 -8.28
C ALA A 193 -9.65 12.60 -8.59
N ILE A 194 -8.45 12.19 -8.21
CA ILE A 194 -7.95 10.82 -8.29
C ILE A 194 -7.50 10.40 -6.91
N PHE A 195 -7.99 9.25 -6.46
CA PHE A 195 -7.66 8.64 -5.17
C PHE A 195 -7.21 7.21 -5.38
N HIS A 196 -6.15 6.82 -4.68
CA HIS A 196 -5.60 5.47 -4.72
C HIS A 196 -5.70 4.83 -3.35
N PHE A 197 -6.18 3.60 -3.29
CA PHE A 197 -6.20 2.78 -2.10
C PHE A 197 -5.88 1.34 -2.46
N GLN A 198 -5.39 0.59 -1.50
CA GLN A 198 -5.18 -0.84 -1.67
C GLN A 198 -6.19 -1.63 -0.87
N VAL A 199 -6.50 -2.83 -1.37
CA VAL A 199 -7.39 -3.79 -0.71
C VAL A 199 -6.69 -5.14 -0.73
N HIS A 200 -6.61 -5.77 0.43
CA HIS A 200 -5.97 -7.07 0.64
C HIS A 200 -6.98 -8.07 1.17
N ASN A 201 -7.10 -9.23 0.52
CA ASN A 201 -7.88 -10.34 1.04
C ASN A 201 -7.09 -11.08 2.11
N THR A 202 -7.48 -10.90 3.38
CA THR A 202 -6.87 -11.55 4.54
C THR A 202 -7.56 -12.87 4.89
N GLY A 203 -8.71 -13.15 4.27
CA GLY A 203 -9.43 -14.42 4.40
C GLY A 203 -8.82 -15.55 3.56
N TYR A 204 -9.28 -16.78 3.81
CA TYR A 204 -8.76 -17.93 3.09
C TYR A 204 -9.59 -18.33 1.85
N ASP A 205 -10.75 -17.72 1.62
CA ASP A 205 -11.57 -17.92 0.43
C ASP A 205 -11.54 -16.71 -0.52
N PRO A 206 -11.72 -16.93 -1.83
CA PRO A 206 -11.93 -15.84 -2.76
C PRO A 206 -13.17 -15.01 -2.39
N LEU A 207 -13.08 -13.69 -2.56
CA LEU A 207 -14.18 -12.80 -2.25
C LEU A 207 -14.34 -11.69 -3.30
N ASP A 208 -15.55 -11.16 -3.40
CA ASP A 208 -15.86 -9.98 -4.20
C ASP A 208 -16.02 -8.77 -3.27
N VAL A 209 -15.16 -7.77 -3.43
CA VAL A 209 -15.26 -6.50 -2.68
C VAL A 209 -16.05 -5.49 -3.49
N SER A 210 -17.04 -4.86 -2.85
CA SER A 210 -17.79 -3.76 -3.42
C SER A 210 -17.44 -2.44 -2.76
N ALA A 211 -16.99 -1.47 -3.54
CA ALA A 211 -16.65 -0.12 -3.09
C ALA A 211 -17.87 0.82 -3.21
N HIS A 212 -18.22 1.47 -2.12
CA HIS A 212 -19.36 2.38 -2.01
C HIS A 212 -18.86 3.78 -1.59
N PRO A 213 -18.61 4.69 -2.55
CA PRO A 213 -18.24 6.05 -2.21
C PRO A 213 -19.41 6.77 -1.52
N SER A 214 -19.12 7.42 -0.41
CA SER A 214 -20.10 8.16 0.40
C SER A 214 -19.57 9.54 0.74
N THR A 215 -20.27 10.58 0.30
CA THR A 215 -19.90 11.96 0.55
C THR A 215 -21.01 12.92 0.09
N GLU A 216 -21.10 14.07 0.74
CA GLU A 216 -21.93 15.18 0.26
C GLU A 216 -21.19 16.13 -0.68
N TYR A 217 -19.86 15.97 -0.82
CA TYR A 217 -19.00 16.91 -1.55
C TYR A 217 -18.66 16.49 -2.97
N PHE A 218 -18.70 15.18 -3.27
CA PHE A 218 -18.29 14.63 -4.56
C PHE A 218 -19.45 13.98 -5.32
N THR A 219 -19.25 13.78 -6.63
CA THR A 219 -20.17 13.12 -7.56
C THR A 219 -19.40 12.43 -8.69
N ASN A 220 -20.09 11.75 -9.61
CA ASN A 220 -19.51 11.11 -10.79
C ASN A 220 -18.39 10.12 -10.48
N PHE A 221 -18.69 9.13 -9.63
CA PHE A 221 -17.71 8.14 -9.19
C PHE A 221 -17.44 7.08 -10.27
N SER A 222 -16.19 6.70 -10.41
CA SER A 222 -15.78 5.48 -11.12
C SER A 222 -14.55 4.88 -10.45
N CYS A 223 -14.53 3.55 -10.31
CA CYS A 223 -13.44 2.82 -9.70
C CYS A 223 -12.79 1.88 -10.73
N TYR A 224 -11.48 1.82 -10.75
CA TYR A 224 -10.70 0.94 -11.62
C TYR A 224 -9.78 0.08 -10.78
N VAL A 225 -9.82 -1.24 -11.02
CA VAL A 225 -8.89 -2.21 -10.46
C VAL A 225 -8.26 -2.98 -11.62
N ASN A 226 -6.94 -3.04 -11.69
CA ASN A 226 -6.20 -3.66 -12.80
C ASN A 226 -6.64 -3.16 -14.20
N GLY A 227 -7.05 -1.89 -14.30
CA GLY A 227 -7.54 -1.27 -15.55
C GLY A 227 -8.98 -1.62 -15.92
N VAL A 228 -9.68 -2.41 -15.12
CA VAL A 228 -11.09 -2.75 -15.31
C VAL A 228 -11.97 -1.79 -14.51
N ASN A 229 -12.94 -1.16 -15.17
CA ASN A 229 -13.91 -0.27 -14.51
C ASN A 229 -15.01 -1.11 -13.84
N GLY A 230 -15.18 -0.92 -12.54
CA GLY A 230 -16.23 -1.56 -11.75
C GLY A 230 -16.12 -1.16 -10.28
N MET A 231 -17.27 -1.08 -9.62
CA MET A 231 -17.34 -0.86 -8.18
C MET A 231 -17.22 -2.16 -7.37
N THR A 232 -17.25 -3.31 -8.05
CA THR A 232 -17.05 -4.63 -7.46
C THR A 232 -15.92 -5.32 -8.20
N PHE A 233 -15.01 -5.93 -7.46
CA PHE A 233 -13.85 -6.63 -8.01
C PHE A 233 -13.51 -7.86 -7.17
N PRO A 234 -13.08 -8.96 -7.83
CA PRO A 234 -12.69 -10.18 -7.13
C PRO A 234 -11.29 -10.08 -6.55
N LEU A 235 -11.07 -10.77 -5.42
CA LEU A 235 -9.77 -10.96 -4.80
C LEU A 235 -9.58 -12.43 -4.45
N GLN A 236 -8.44 -13.00 -4.83
CA GLN A 236 -8.02 -14.31 -4.37
C GLN A 236 -7.46 -14.23 -2.94
N PRO A 237 -7.42 -15.33 -2.20
CA PRO A 237 -6.75 -15.35 -0.90
C PRO A 237 -5.31 -14.79 -0.97
N ASP A 238 -4.93 -13.97 0.00
CA ASP A 238 -3.62 -13.29 0.09
C ASP A 238 -3.31 -12.32 -1.09
N GLU A 239 -4.31 -12.01 -1.92
CA GLU A 239 -4.15 -11.06 -3.02
C GLU A 239 -4.33 -9.63 -2.53
N THR A 240 -3.40 -8.77 -2.92
CA THR A 240 -3.50 -7.30 -2.74
C THR A 240 -3.67 -6.64 -4.10
N VAL A 241 -4.67 -5.78 -4.23
CA VAL A 241 -4.88 -4.98 -5.44
C VAL A 241 -4.89 -3.50 -5.11
N GLU A 242 -4.38 -2.69 -6.05
CA GLU A 242 -4.53 -1.25 -6.02
C GLU A 242 -5.80 -0.85 -6.78
N ALA A 243 -6.65 -0.06 -6.14
CA ALA A 243 -7.84 0.53 -6.71
C ALA A 243 -7.64 2.03 -6.93
N THR A 244 -8.11 2.52 -8.08
CA THR A 244 -8.11 3.95 -8.42
C THR A 244 -9.54 4.46 -8.49
N MET A 245 -9.91 5.37 -7.61
CA MET A 245 -11.22 6.03 -7.58
C MET A 245 -11.13 7.41 -8.22
N TYR A 246 -11.97 7.67 -9.20
CA TYR A 246 -12.20 9.00 -9.75
C TYR A 246 -13.48 9.55 -9.17
N ALA A 247 -13.46 10.83 -8.78
CA ALA A 247 -14.62 11.54 -8.28
C ALA A 247 -14.56 13.01 -8.70
N THR A 248 -15.70 13.66 -8.94
CA THR A 248 -15.76 15.09 -9.27
C THR A 248 -16.17 15.87 -8.03
N LEU A 249 -15.37 16.85 -7.61
CA LEU A 249 -15.77 17.77 -6.54
C LEU A 249 -16.92 18.65 -7.05
N LYS A 250 -18.01 18.73 -6.30
CA LYS A 250 -19.18 19.51 -6.70
C LYS A 250 -18.83 21.00 -6.83
N PRO A 251 -19.39 21.71 -7.85
CA PRO A 251 -19.08 23.11 -8.10
C PRO A 251 -19.49 24.06 -6.98
N GLU A 252 -20.51 23.71 -6.19
CA GLU A 252 -21.05 24.48 -5.09
C GLU A 252 -20.28 24.38 -3.78
N VAL A 253 -19.21 23.57 -3.72
CA VAL A 253 -18.40 23.43 -2.51
C VAL A 253 -17.58 24.69 -2.26
N GLU A 254 -17.67 25.22 -1.04
CA GLU A 254 -17.00 26.45 -0.66
C GLU A 254 -15.47 26.27 -0.61
N PRO A 255 -14.70 27.17 -1.26
CA PRO A 255 -13.26 27.18 -1.17
C PRO A 255 -12.76 27.31 0.28
N GLY A 256 -11.68 26.59 0.60
CA GLY A 256 -11.08 26.59 1.94
C GLY A 256 -11.85 25.79 2.98
N SER A 257 -13.00 25.20 2.64
CA SER A 257 -13.69 24.26 3.50
C SER A 257 -12.90 22.94 3.65
N VAL A 258 -13.21 22.18 4.67
CA VAL A 258 -12.68 20.82 4.81
C VAL A 258 -13.69 19.85 4.23
N THR A 259 -13.29 19.14 3.19
CA THR A 259 -14.13 18.14 2.53
C THR A 259 -13.47 16.76 2.60
N TRP A 260 -14.26 15.72 2.43
CA TRP A 260 -13.76 14.34 2.44
C TRP A 260 -14.55 13.45 1.48
N LEU A 261 -13.90 12.38 1.08
CA LEU A 261 -14.51 11.24 0.41
C LEU A 261 -14.28 10.00 1.26
N ASP A 262 -15.36 9.38 1.72
CA ASP A 262 -15.33 8.05 2.33
C ASP A 262 -15.62 7.02 1.26
N VAL A 263 -14.81 5.99 1.18
CA VAL A 263 -15.08 4.80 0.37
C VAL A 263 -15.26 3.63 1.32
N MET A 264 -16.52 3.28 1.56
CA MET A 264 -16.86 2.10 2.34
C MET A 264 -16.79 0.87 1.43
N MET A 265 -16.12 -0.15 1.88
CA MET A 265 -16.03 -1.43 1.20
C MET A 265 -16.78 -2.51 1.94
N THR A 266 -17.47 -3.37 1.21
CA THR A 266 -18.26 -4.48 1.75
C THR A 266 -18.05 -5.73 0.95
N ILE A 267 -18.31 -6.88 1.58
CA ILE A 267 -18.37 -8.19 0.93
C ILE A 267 -19.75 -8.80 1.05
N PRO A 268 -20.15 -9.74 0.18
CA PRO A 268 -21.53 -10.23 0.09
C PRO A 268 -22.09 -10.83 1.38
N CYS A 269 -21.26 -11.46 2.21
CA CYS A 269 -21.70 -11.99 3.51
C CYS A 269 -22.05 -10.89 4.54
N GLY A 270 -21.59 -9.65 4.34
CA GLY A 270 -21.72 -8.57 5.32
C GLY A 270 -20.94 -8.82 6.62
N CYS A 271 -20.03 -9.79 6.62
CA CYS A 271 -19.29 -10.22 7.81
C CYS A 271 -18.11 -9.30 8.13
N ASN A 272 -17.62 -8.55 7.14
CA ASN A 272 -16.62 -7.51 7.33
C ASN A 272 -16.90 -6.29 6.44
N THR A 273 -16.43 -5.12 6.92
CA THR A 273 -16.47 -3.84 6.19
C THR A 273 -15.20 -3.05 6.50
N ALA A 274 -14.65 -2.42 5.49
CA ALA A 274 -13.54 -1.48 5.67
C ALA A 274 -13.91 -0.11 5.10
N MET A 275 -13.24 0.95 5.56
CA MET A 275 -13.46 2.31 5.07
C MET A 275 -12.13 3.03 4.93
N VAL A 276 -11.92 3.63 3.77
CA VAL A 276 -10.82 4.58 3.55
C VAL A 276 -11.38 5.99 3.39
N THR A 277 -10.71 6.97 3.99
CA THR A 277 -11.11 8.37 3.95
C THR A 277 -10.03 9.22 3.31
N PHE A 278 -10.41 10.04 2.35
CA PHE A 278 -9.53 11.01 1.69
C PHE A 278 -9.97 12.44 2.03
N TRP A 279 -9.04 13.25 2.47
CA TRP A 279 -9.28 14.65 2.82
C TRP A 279 -8.84 15.57 1.70
N VAL A 280 -9.74 16.50 1.31
CA VAL A 280 -9.50 17.44 0.21
C VAL A 280 -9.85 18.85 0.65
N THR A 281 -8.99 19.81 0.32
CA THR A 281 -9.24 21.23 0.52
C THR A 281 -9.58 21.88 -0.82
N PRO A 282 -10.82 22.35 -1.02
CA PRO A 282 -11.19 23.08 -2.21
C PRO A 282 -10.43 24.41 -2.32
N LEU A 283 -9.87 24.66 -3.50
CA LEU A 283 -9.14 25.89 -3.79
C LEU A 283 -10.08 27.01 -4.22
N ASP A 284 -9.77 28.23 -3.82
CA ASP A 284 -10.50 29.41 -4.27
C ASP A 284 -10.11 29.77 -5.71
N ILE A 285 -11.09 29.74 -6.60
CA ILE A 285 -10.90 30.17 -7.99
C ILE A 285 -10.68 31.69 -8.06
N THR A 286 -11.18 32.46 -7.08
CA THR A 286 -11.09 33.91 -7.09
C THR A 286 -9.70 34.46 -6.85
N GLN A 287 -8.81 33.68 -6.22
CA GLN A 287 -7.41 34.06 -6.03
C GLN A 287 -6.56 34.02 -7.31
N VAL A 288 -7.04 33.40 -8.38
CA VAL A 288 -6.39 33.44 -9.70
C VAL A 288 -6.86 34.67 -10.51
N ALA A 289 -7.96 35.34 -10.10
CA ALA A 289 -8.64 36.36 -10.89
C ALA A 289 -8.40 37.81 -10.44
N GLU A 290 -7.83 38.11 -9.28
CA GLU A 290 -7.73 39.48 -8.76
C GLU A 290 -6.33 39.96 -8.36
N SER A 291 -5.30 39.61 -9.10
CA SER A 291 -4.21 40.53 -9.28
C SER A 291 -4.47 41.24 -10.65
N HIS A 292 -5.11 42.38 -10.62
CA HIS A 292 -5.16 43.30 -11.76
C HIS A 292 -3.74 43.77 -12.09
N GLN A 293 -2.91 42.90 -12.61
CA GLN A 293 -1.83 43.32 -13.46
C GLN A 293 -2.41 43.27 -14.88
N ASP A 294 -2.44 44.43 -15.51
CA ASP A 294 -2.84 44.59 -16.92
C ASP A 294 -1.84 43.80 -17.79
N ILE A 295 -2.09 42.50 -17.95
CA ILE A 295 -1.36 41.70 -18.92
C ILE A 295 -2.10 41.77 -20.24
N SER A 296 -1.50 42.44 -21.18
CA SER A 296 -1.97 42.54 -22.54
C SER A 296 -1.22 41.56 -23.45
N ILE A 297 -1.96 40.83 -24.28
CA ILE A 297 -1.41 39.90 -25.27
C ILE A 297 -2.09 40.22 -26.60
N PHE A 298 -1.32 40.75 -27.55
CA PHE A 298 -1.83 41.18 -28.85
C PHE A 298 -0.79 41.03 -29.98
N PRO A 299 -1.25 40.88 -31.26
CA PRO A 299 -2.63 40.62 -31.64
C PRO A 299 -3.10 39.22 -31.22
N ASN A 300 -4.40 39.11 -30.94
CA ASN A 300 -5.03 37.80 -30.77
C ASN A 300 -6.42 37.89 -31.48
N PRO A 301 -6.61 37.21 -32.61
CA PRO A 301 -5.73 36.20 -33.26
C PRO A 301 -4.38 36.73 -33.76
N ALA A 302 -3.37 35.84 -33.76
CA ALA A 302 -2.00 36.13 -34.14
C ALA A 302 -1.59 35.42 -35.45
N SER A 303 -0.84 36.12 -36.32
CA SER A 303 -0.26 35.51 -37.54
C SER A 303 1.22 35.16 -37.34
N ASP A 304 2.09 36.18 -37.22
CA ASP A 304 3.53 35.96 -37.21
C ASP A 304 4.15 36.19 -35.83
N PHE A 305 3.58 37.04 -35.02
CA PHE A 305 4.09 37.38 -33.71
C PHE A 305 2.97 37.72 -32.72
N VAL A 306 3.33 37.65 -31.43
CA VAL A 306 2.52 38.11 -30.31
C VAL A 306 3.36 39.01 -29.43
N THR A 307 2.82 40.12 -29.02
CA THR A 307 3.41 41.03 -28.01
C THR A 307 2.74 40.80 -26.68
N ILE A 308 3.53 40.60 -25.65
CA ILE A 308 3.10 40.46 -24.26
C ILE A 308 3.56 41.72 -23.52
N GLU A 309 2.63 42.42 -22.86
CA GLU A 309 2.92 43.53 -22.00
C GLU A 309 2.43 43.24 -20.57
N ALA A 310 3.33 43.40 -19.60
CA ALA A 310 3.04 43.23 -18.19
C ALA A 310 4.09 43.95 -17.36
N GLU A 311 3.68 44.61 -16.28
CA GLU A 311 4.63 45.24 -15.38
C GLU A 311 5.50 44.23 -14.69
N GLY A 312 6.84 44.41 -14.75
CA GLY A 312 7.81 43.51 -14.13
C GLY A 312 7.88 42.14 -14.76
N LEU A 313 7.64 42.01 -16.07
CA LEU A 313 7.69 40.77 -16.83
C LEU A 313 9.05 40.07 -16.65
N GLN A 314 9.05 38.80 -16.26
CA GLN A 314 10.24 38.01 -16.03
C GLN A 314 10.39 36.86 -17.02
N THR A 315 9.32 36.06 -17.19
CA THR A 315 9.35 34.87 -18.05
C THR A 315 8.07 34.71 -18.80
N VAL A 316 8.16 34.27 -20.04
CA VAL A 316 7.02 33.90 -20.88
C VAL A 316 7.24 32.46 -21.33
N LEU A 317 6.29 31.60 -21.07
CA LEU A 317 6.26 30.21 -21.51
C LEU A 317 5.13 30.00 -22.50
N LEU A 318 5.43 29.51 -23.67
CA LEU A 318 4.47 29.12 -24.71
C LEU A 318 4.27 27.60 -24.67
N THR A 319 3.01 27.17 -24.57
CA THR A 319 2.65 25.75 -24.53
C THR A 319 1.54 25.43 -25.53
N ASP A 320 1.41 24.18 -25.91
CA ASP A 320 0.22 23.68 -26.58
C ASP A 320 -0.94 23.51 -25.57
N MET A 321 -2.11 23.11 -26.07
CA MET A 321 -3.32 22.89 -25.25
C MET A 321 -3.19 21.74 -24.24
N ASN A 322 -2.21 20.85 -24.40
CA ASN A 322 -1.91 19.75 -23.50
C ASN A 322 -0.87 20.14 -22.43
N GLY A 323 -0.44 21.41 -22.39
CA GLY A 323 0.57 21.90 -21.46
C GLY A 323 2.02 21.57 -21.84
N LYS A 324 2.26 20.98 -23.03
CA LYS A 324 3.62 20.74 -23.51
C LYS A 324 4.31 22.05 -23.85
N ALA A 325 5.44 22.31 -23.19
CA ALA A 325 6.26 23.50 -23.46
C ALA A 325 6.83 23.47 -24.90
N LEU A 326 6.56 24.54 -25.64
CA LEU A 326 7.07 24.75 -26.98
C LEU A 326 8.28 25.69 -26.97
N SER A 327 8.21 26.77 -26.19
CA SER A 327 9.30 27.74 -26.03
C SER A 327 9.21 28.46 -24.70
N SER A 328 10.37 28.85 -24.16
CA SER A 328 10.48 29.64 -22.92
C SER A 328 11.41 30.81 -23.16
N TYR A 329 10.96 32.02 -22.74
CA TYR A 329 11.66 33.28 -22.96
C TYR A 329 11.88 34.01 -21.64
N ALA A 330 13.10 34.48 -21.39
CA ALA A 330 13.39 35.39 -20.28
C ALA A 330 13.19 36.84 -20.77
N ALA A 331 12.32 37.58 -20.08
CA ALA A 331 12.04 38.95 -20.42
C ALA A 331 12.93 39.94 -19.65
N LYS A 332 13.25 41.07 -20.31
CA LYS A 332 13.94 42.20 -19.69
C LYS A 332 13.11 43.45 -19.91
N GLY A 333 12.30 43.83 -18.91
CA GLY A 333 11.41 44.96 -18.98
C GLY A 333 9.92 44.62 -18.87
N ASN A 334 9.05 45.47 -19.43
CA ASN A 334 7.60 45.31 -19.27
C ASN A 334 6.90 44.83 -20.56
N SER A 335 7.64 44.60 -21.64
CA SER A 335 7.11 44.13 -22.91
C SER A 335 8.06 43.14 -23.57
N MET A 336 7.47 42.16 -24.24
CA MET A 336 8.19 41.16 -25.02
C MET A 336 7.40 40.78 -26.26
N ARG A 337 8.09 40.65 -27.39
CA ARG A 337 7.54 40.13 -28.65
C ARG A 337 8.11 38.74 -28.90
N ILE A 338 7.23 37.79 -29.18
CA ILE A 338 7.60 36.42 -29.52
C ILE A 338 7.13 36.08 -30.92
N ASP A 339 7.96 35.33 -31.66
CA ASP A 339 7.67 34.84 -33.01
C ASP A 339 6.83 33.55 -32.87
N VAL A 340 5.67 33.55 -33.52
CA VAL A 340 4.76 32.41 -33.60
C VAL A 340 4.51 31.97 -35.05
N SER A 341 5.26 32.52 -36.02
CA SER A 341 5.09 32.22 -37.44
C SER A 341 5.26 30.76 -37.78
N GLY A 342 6.17 30.06 -37.08
CA GLY A 342 6.44 28.63 -37.25
C GLY A 342 5.38 27.70 -36.61
N LEU A 343 4.38 28.22 -35.89
CA LEU A 343 3.34 27.40 -35.29
C LEU A 343 2.23 27.09 -36.30
N LYS A 344 1.64 25.93 -36.17
CA LYS A 344 0.42 25.56 -36.93
C LYS A 344 -0.76 26.38 -36.44
N ALA A 345 -1.74 26.58 -37.32
CA ALA A 345 -3.01 27.22 -36.91
C ALA A 345 -3.66 26.42 -35.77
N GLY A 346 -4.08 27.10 -34.70
CA GLY A 346 -4.64 26.47 -33.51
C GLY A 346 -4.59 27.35 -32.25
N VAL A 347 -5.06 26.82 -31.16
CA VAL A 347 -5.03 27.49 -29.84
C VAL A 347 -3.78 27.10 -29.09
N TYR A 348 -3.11 28.07 -28.48
CA TYR A 348 -1.92 27.91 -27.65
C TYR A 348 -2.10 28.66 -26.34
N LEU A 349 -1.36 28.29 -25.31
CA LEU A 349 -1.37 28.97 -24.02
C LEU A 349 -0.05 29.69 -23.79
N ILE A 350 -0.18 30.94 -23.30
CA ILE A 350 0.97 31.73 -22.87
C ILE A 350 0.89 31.94 -21.37
N ALA A 351 1.85 31.33 -20.65
CA ALA A 351 2.03 31.57 -19.22
C ALA A 351 3.05 32.68 -19.02
N VAL A 352 2.66 33.71 -18.26
CA VAL A 352 3.46 34.89 -17.98
C VAL A 352 3.79 34.93 -16.49
N LYS A 353 5.08 35.08 -16.16
CA LYS A 353 5.56 35.31 -14.80
C LYS A 353 6.10 36.70 -14.66
N THR A 354 5.66 37.41 -13.62
CA THR A 354 6.11 38.77 -13.27
C THR A 354 6.88 38.78 -11.96
N ARG A 355 7.43 39.94 -11.56
CA ARG A 355 8.16 40.11 -10.28
C ARG A 355 7.26 39.95 -9.05
N SER A 356 5.96 40.14 -9.19
CA SER A 356 4.99 40.06 -8.09
C SER A 356 4.54 38.63 -7.76
N THR A 357 5.33 37.61 -8.06
CA THR A 357 5.13 36.20 -7.72
C THR A 357 3.93 35.48 -8.35
N SER A 358 3.08 36.14 -9.08
CA SER A 358 1.91 35.54 -9.73
C SER A 358 2.25 35.05 -11.13
N SER A 359 1.80 33.84 -11.48
CA SER A 359 1.85 33.34 -12.86
C SER A 359 0.46 33.42 -13.48
N PHE A 360 0.37 33.97 -14.69
CA PHE A 360 -0.87 34.10 -15.42
C PHE A 360 -0.83 33.31 -16.70
N VAL A 361 -1.97 32.75 -17.10
CA VAL A 361 -2.10 32.00 -18.35
C VAL A 361 -3.19 32.64 -19.20
N LYS A 362 -2.88 32.96 -20.43
CA LYS A 362 -3.87 33.40 -21.44
C LYS A 362 -3.75 32.57 -22.70
N SER A 363 -4.89 32.35 -23.37
CA SER A 363 -4.91 31.66 -24.65
C SER A 363 -4.70 32.66 -25.81
N ILE A 364 -4.01 32.20 -26.85
CA ILE A 364 -3.91 32.88 -28.15
C ILE A 364 -4.43 31.98 -29.26
N LEU A 365 -5.06 32.57 -30.27
CA LEU A 365 -5.45 31.87 -31.47
C LEU A 365 -4.42 32.20 -32.56
N LYS A 366 -3.70 31.21 -33.05
CA LYS A 366 -2.80 31.28 -34.22
C LYS A 366 -3.61 31.01 -35.48
N MET A 367 -3.59 31.97 -36.43
CA MET A 367 -4.18 31.81 -37.76
C MET A 367 -3.15 31.34 -38.78
#